data_06616474d6853272d18fc6c001cab8c5
#
_entry.id   06616474d6853272d18fc6c001cab8c5
#
_cell.length_a   1.000
_cell.length_b   1.000
_cell.length_c   1.000
_cell.angle_alpha   90.00
_cell.angle_beta   90.00
_cell.angle_gamma   90.00
#
_symmetry.space_group_name_H-M   'P 1'
#
loop_
_entity.id
_entity.type
_entity.pdbx_description
1 polymer ?
#
loop_
_entity_poly.entity_id
_entity_poly.type
_entity_poly.pdbx_seq_one_letter_code
_entity_poly.pdbx_strand_id
1 'polypeptide(L)'
;PETLKLCDAYGNISLLDRTSDNFEIANASRYNRFKAGHPAGFIEAFANYYKDIADCLKEYKQNGSYKSSFVCGIKDSLESLVLMETVAKSAETLKWETVPEVLI
;
A
#
# COMPACT_ATOMS: atom_id res chain seq x y z
N PRO A 1 14.77 2.04 4.89
CA PRO A 1 14.16 0.87 5.51
C PRO A 1 13.83 -0.14 4.42
N GLU A 2 14.70 -1.15 4.29
CA GLU A 2 14.61 -2.16 3.23
C GLU A 2 13.99 -3.47 3.77
N THR A 3 13.75 -3.52 5.08
CA THR A 3 13.34 -4.74 5.77
C THR A 3 12.12 -4.47 6.64
N LEU A 4 11.12 -5.34 6.56
CA LEU A 4 9.97 -5.40 7.44
C LEU A 4 10.18 -6.51 8.46
N LYS A 5 10.01 -6.18 9.74
CA LYS A 5 9.94 -7.16 10.82
C LYS A 5 8.47 -7.44 11.11
N LEU A 6 8.06 -8.68 10.87
CA LEU A 6 6.72 -9.16 11.19
C LEU A 6 6.78 -10.03 12.44
N CYS A 7 5.93 -9.77 13.42
CA CYS A 7 5.72 -10.62 14.57
C CYS A 7 4.26 -11.13 14.54
N ASP A 8 4.08 -12.44 14.56
CA ASP A 8 2.76 -13.04 14.59
C ASP A 8 2.18 -13.12 16.03
N ALA A 9 0.93 -13.54 16.15
CA ALA A 9 0.24 -13.66 17.43
C ALA A 9 0.86 -14.74 18.37
N TYR A 10 1.72 -15.61 17.85
CA TYR A 10 2.41 -16.66 18.60
C TYR A 10 3.83 -16.24 19.01
N GLY A 11 4.26 -15.02 18.64
CA GLY A 11 5.59 -14.51 18.96
C GLY A 11 6.67 -14.90 17.96
N ASN A 12 6.34 -15.51 16.84
CA ASN A 12 7.31 -15.80 15.79
C ASN A 12 7.70 -14.50 15.08
N ILE A 13 8.99 -14.36 14.81
CA ILE A 13 9.54 -13.17 14.16
C ILE A 13 10.05 -13.56 12.78
N SER A 14 9.55 -12.88 11.75
CA SER A 14 10.03 -12.97 10.38
C SER A 14 10.65 -11.63 9.95
N LEU A 15 11.81 -11.70 9.32
CA LEU A 15 12.43 -10.56 8.65
C LEU A 15 12.19 -10.71 7.17
N LEU A 16 11.49 -9.75 6.59
CA LEU A 16 11.11 -9.74 5.19
C LEU A 16 11.78 -8.56 4.49
N ASP A 17 12.47 -8.80 3.41
CA ASP A 17 12.96 -7.76 2.51
C ASP A 17 12.05 -7.65 1.28
N ARG A 18 12.26 -6.62 0.46
CA ARG A 18 11.41 -6.37 -0.71
C ARG A 18 11.45 -7.47 -1.78
N THR A 19 12.40 -8.39 -1.71
CA THR A 19 12.52 -9.54 -2.62
C THR A 19 11.94 -10.81 -2.03
N SER A 20 11.38 -10.76 -0.82
CA SER A 20 10.72 -11.92 -0.21
C SER A 20 9.51 -12.33 -1.04
N ASP A 21 9.35 -13.64 -1.28
CA ASP A 21 8.27 -14.20 -2.12
C ASP A 21 6.86 -13.85 -1.64
N ASN A 22 6.74 -13.43 -0.38
CA ASN A 22 5.47 -13.01 0.22
C ASN A 22 4.99 -11.62 -0.26
N PHE A 23 5.77 -10.90 -1.06
CA PHE A 23 5.44 -9.56 -1.56
C PHE A 23 5.26 -9.56 -3.08
N GLU A 24 4.11 -10.00 -3.57
CA GLU A 24 3.81 -10.04 -5.01
C GLU A 24 3.98 -8.66 -5.67
N ILE A 25 3.45 -7.60 -5.07
CA ILE A 25 3.53 -6.24 -5.62
C ILE A 25 4.97 -5.73 -5.62
N ALA A 26 5.71 -5.90 -4.51
CA ALA A 26 7.09 -5.44 -4.42
C ALA A 26 8.01 -6.20 -5.37
N ASN A 27 7.72 -7.48 -5.65
CA ASN A 27 8.45 -8.32 -6.59
C ASN A 27 8.06 -8.11 -8.06
N ALA A 28 6.96 -7.42 -8.32
CA ALA A 28 6.58 -7.13 -9.70
C ALA A 28 7.69 -6.34 -10.41
N SER A 29 8.06 -6.76 -11.62
CA SER A 29 9.12 -6.13 -12.41
C SER A 29 8.91 -4.64 -12.65
N ARG A 30 7.65 -4.19 -12.59
CA ARG A 30 7.28 -2.77 -12.71
C ARG A 30 7.81 -1.93 -11.53
N TYR A 31 7.93 -2.49 -10.31
CA TYR A 31 8.36 -1.80 -9.11
C TYR A 31 9.76 -2.22 -8.65
N ASN A 32 10.17 -3.43 -8.94
CA ASN A 32 11.47 -3.97 -8.57
C ASN A 32 12.48 -3.83 -9.71
N ARG A 33 12.81 -2.60 -10.07
CA ARG A 33 13.76 -2.28 -11.17
C ARG A 33 15.22 -2.50 -10.79
N PHE A 34 15.49 -2.51 -9.49
CA PHE A 34 16.85 -2.67 -8.94
C PHE A 34 16.90 -3.94 -8.10
N LYS A 35 18.08 -4.56 -8.09
CA LYS A 35 18.34 -5.74 -7.26
C LYS A 35 18.14 -5.42 -5.77
N ALA A 36 17.87 -6.46 -4.97
CA ALA A 36 17.85 -6.34 -3.51
C ALA A 36 19.12 -5.68 -2.99
N GLY A 37 18.99 -4.84 -1.98
CA GLY A 37 20.09 -4.05 -1.42
C GLY A 37 20.36 -2.71 -2.10
N HIS A 38 19.76 -2.41 -3.26
CA HIS A 38 19.76 -1.05 -3.79
C HIS A 38 18.68 -0.22 -3.10
N PRO A 39 19.00 0.99 -2.60
CA PRO A 39 18.00 1.86 -2.01
C PRO A 39 16.87 2.14 -3.01
N ALA A 40 15.62 1.86 -2.61
CA ALA A 40 14.44 2.31 -3.31
C ALA A 40 13.89 3.49 -2.52
N GLY A 41 14.14 4.70 -3.02
CA GLY A 41 13.83 5.92 -2.30
C GLY A 41 12.39 6.42 -2.55
N PHE A 42 12.07 7.51 -1.88
CA PHE A 42 10.81 8.22 -2.01
C PHE A 42 10.52 8.67 -3.46
N ILE A 43 11.55 9.11 -4.20
CA ILE A 43 11.41 9.57 -5.59
C ILE A 43 10.96 8.42 -6.49
N GLU A 44 11.55 7.25 -6.35
CA GLU A 44 11.19 6.06 -7.13
C GLU A 44 9.76 5.59 -6.81
N ALA A 45 9.36 5.65 -5.55
CA ALA A 45 8.00 5.32 -5.13
C ALA A 45 6.98 6.27 -5.78
N PHE A 46 7.24 7.58 -5.77
CA PHE A 46 6.42 8.57 -6.46
C PHE A 46 6.41 8.38 -7.98
N ALA A 47 7.56 8.11 -8.59
CA ALA A 47 7.63 7.84 -10.03
C ALA A 47 6.78 6.62 -10.43
N ASN A 48 6.76 5.58 -9.62
CA ASN A 48 5.91 4.41 -9.84
C ASN A 48 4.43 4.78 -9.73
N TYR A 49 4.03 5.56 -8.72
CA TYR A 49 2.66 5.99 -8.54
C TYR A 49 2.16 6.88 -9.70
N TYR A 50 2.97 7.84 -10.14
CA TYR A 50 2.63 8.66 -11.31
C TYR A 50 2.53 7.83 -12.60
N LYS A 51 3.35 6.79 -12.74
CA LYS A 51 3.22 5.87 -13.85
C LYS A 51 1.87 5.14 -13.82
N ASP A 52 1.44 4.67 -12.66
CA ASP A 52 0.16 4.01 -12.49
C ASP A 52 -1.02 4.94 -12.80
N ILE A 53 -0.94 6.19 -12.37
CA ILE A 53 -1.92 7.24 -12.73
C ILE A 53 -1.95 7.46 -14.24
N ALA A 54 -0.80 7.55 -14.89
CA ALA A 54 -0.72 7.75 -16.34
C ALA A 54 -1.33 6.58 -17.12
N ASP A 55 -1.12 5.34 -16.65
CA ASP A 55 -1.74 4.16 -17.24
C ASP A 55 -3.28 4.20 -17.10
N CYS A 56 -3.80 4.60 -15.93
CA CYS A 56 -5.24 4.81 -15.72
C CYS A 56 -5.82 5.89 -16.65
N LEU A 57 -5.14 7.03 -16.80
CA LEU A 57 -5.56 8.11 -17.69
C LEU A 57 -5.58 7.68 -19.16
N LYS A 58 -4.60 6.87 -19.57
CA LYS A 58 -4.55 6.32 -20.93
C LYS A 58 -5.72 5.37 -21.17
N GLU A 59 -6.01 4.48 -20.23
CA GLU A 59 -7.14 3.56 -20.31
C GLU A 59 -8.47 4.32 -20.35
N TYR A 60 -8.64 5.32 -19.48
CA TYR A 60 -9.83 6.17 -19.47
C TYR A 60 -10.05 6.90 -20.79
N LYS A 61 -9.00 7.42 -21.41
CA LYS A 61 -9.07 8.07 -22.73
C LYS A 61 -9.52 7.11 -23.83
N GLN A 62 -9.17 5.85 -23.75
CA GLN A 62 -9.50 4.84 -24.75
C GLN A 62 -10.90 4.26 -24.55
N ASN A 63 -11.31 4.03 -23.30
CA ASN A 63 -12.46 3.21 -22.96
C ASN A 63 -13.56 3.98 -22.20
N GLY A 64 -13.32 5.24 -21.81
CA GLY A 64 -14.24 6.02 -20.98
C GLY A 64 -14.29 5.58 -19.51
N SER A 65 -13.49 4.57 -19.15
CA SER A 65 -13.35 4.04 -17.79
C SER A 65 -11.96 3.48 -17.59
N TYR A 66 -11.57 3.26 -16.32
CA TYR A 66 -10.34 2.56 -15.97
C TYR A 66 -10.57 1.64 -14.77
N LYS A 67 -9.71 0.64 -14.61
CA LYS A 67 -9.67 -0.23 -13.43
C LYS A 67 -8.22 -0.37 -12.99
N SER A 68 -7.94 -0.03 -11.74
CA SER A 68 -6.60 -0.16 -11.17
C SER A 68 -6.68 -0.71 -9.75
N SER A 69 -5.74 -1.60 -9.42
CA SER A 69 -5.49 -2.06 -8.05
C SER A 69 -4.35 -1.27 -7.39
N PHE A 70 -3.74 -0.31 -8.11
CA PHE A 70 -2.54 0.41 -7.68
C PHE A 70 -2.79 1.89 -7.42
N VAL A 71 -3.87 2.43 -7.97
CA VAL A 71 -4.27 3.83 -7.77
C VAL A 71 -5.49 3.85 -6.85
N CYS A 72 -5.30 4.40 -5.67
CA CYS A 72 -6.36 4.52 -4.67
C CYS A 72 -7.50 5.40 -5.18
N GLY A 73 -8.72 4.89 -5.11
CA GLY A 73 -9.94 5.62 -5.39
C GLY A 73 -10.50 6.34 -4.16
N ILE A 74 -11.70 6.90 -4.32
CA ILE A 74 -12.40 7.62 -3.24
C ILE A 74 -12.67 6.67 -2.06
N LYS A 75 -13.10 5.44 -2.35
CA LYS A 75 -13.39 4.45 -1.30
C LYS A 75 -12.14 4.13 -0.48
N ASP A 76 -11.03 3.80 -1.13
CA ASP A 76 -9.77 3.48 -0.45
C ASP A 76 -9.28 4.65 0.42
N SER A 77 -9.46 5.88 -0.07
CA SER A 77 -9.09 7.09 0.65
C SER A 77 -9.95 7.31 1.90
N LEU A 78 -11.26 7.07 1.79
CA LEU A 78 -12.18 7.15 2.94
C LEU A 78 -11.91 6.04 3.95
N GLU A 79 -11.67 4.82 3.52
CA GLU A 79 -11.30 3.71 4.42
C GLU A 79 -10.01 4.03 5.19
N SER A 80 -9.03 4.60 4.51
CA SER A 80 -7.78 5.04 5.14
C SER A 80 -8.01 6.14 6.18
N LEU A 81 -8.88 7.11 5.89
CA LEU A 81 -9.22 8.20 6.81
C LEU A 81 -9.95 7.65 8.05
N VAL A 82 -10.96 6.81 7.85
CA VAL A 82 -11.71 6.16 8.94
C VAL A 82 -10.80 5.32 9.82
N LEU A 83 -9.83 4.60 9.22
CA LEU A 83 -8.83 3.87 9.98
C LEU A 83 -7.97 4.81 10.85
N MET A 84 -7.49 5.92 10.30
CA MET A 84 -6.67 6.89 11.06
C MET A 84 -7.45 7.50 12.23
N GLU A 85 -8.71 7.88 12.02
CA GLU A 85 -9.58 8.40 13.08
C GLU A 85 -9.83 7.33 14.18
N THR A 86 -10.06 6.08 13.76
CA THR A 86 -10.27 4.97 14.69
C THR A 86 -9.00 4.68 15.52
N VAL A 87 -7.83 4.75 14.91
CA VAL A 87 -6.54 4.60 15.61
C VAL A 87 -6.33 5.74 16.63
N ALA A 88 -6.62 6.98 16.26
CA ALA A 88 -6.54 8.12 17.17
C ALA A 88 -7.48 7.93 18.38
N LYS A 89 -8.72 7.53 18.13
CA LYS A 89 -9.69 7.24 19.20
C LYS A 89 -9.23 6.10 20.10
N SER A 90 -8.70 5.01 19.51
CA SER A 90 -8.15 3.88 20.28
C SER A 90 -6.99 4.32 21.17
N ALA A 91 -6.12 5.22 20.69
CA ALA A 91 -5.02 5.78 21.47
C ALA A 91 -5.50 6.66 22.65
N GLU A 92 -6.58 7.43 22.46
CA GLU A 92 -7.18 8.25 23.51
C GLU A 92 -7.91 7.41 24.58
N THR A 93 -8.67 6.42 24.12
CA THR A 93 -9.48 5.57 25.01
C THR A 93 -8.69 4.44 25.67
N LEU A 94 -7.51 4.12 25.14
CA LEU A 94 -6.67 2.97 25.51
C LEU A 94 -7.44 1.63 25.39
N LYS A 95 -8.32 1.54 24.40
CA LYS A 95 -9.13 0.35 24.12
C LYS A 95 -9.06 -0.02 22.65
N TRP A 96 -9.37 -1.27 22.35
CA TRP A 96 -9.64 -1.70 20.99
C TRP A 96 -10.91 -1.03 20.48
N GLU A 97 -10.81 -0.41 19.32
CA GLU A 97 -11.94 0.22 18.63
C GLU A 97 -12.20 -0.54 17.33
N THR A 98 -13.49 -0.70 17.00
CA THR A 98 -13.88 -1.32 15.72
C THR A 98 -13.77 -0.29 14.61
N VAL A 99 -13.10 -0.63 13.52
CA VAL A 99 -13.06 0.20 12.31
C VAL A 99 -14.42 0.11 11.60
N PRO A 100 -15.16 1.22 11.45
CA PRO A 100 -16.43 1.22 10.72
C PRO A 100 -16.26 0.84 9.25
N GLU A 101 -17.24 0.15 8.68
CA GLU A 101 -17.28 -0.11 7.25
C GLU A 101 -17.67 1.17 6.49
N VAL A 102 -16.95 1.45 5.40
CA VAL A 102 -17.24 2.58 4.51
C VAL A 102 -18.16 2.09 3.39
N LEU A 103 -19.41 2.55 3.43
CA LEU A 103 -20.42 2.29 2.39
C LEU A 103 -20.46 3.49 1.44
N ILE A 104 -20.17 3.25 0.15
CA ILE A 104 -20.27 4.22 -0.94
C ILE A 104 -21.14 3.64 -2.04
#